data_c7a4aae3a6367407e8bf18aa6f1457ff
#
_entry.id   c7a4aae3a6367407e8bf18aa6f1457ff
#
_cell.length_a   1.000
_cell.length_b   1.000
_cell.length_c   1.000
_cell.angle_alpha   90.00
_cell.angle_beta   90.00
_cell.angle_gamma   90.00
#
_symmetry.space_group_name_H-M   'P 1'
#
loop_
_entity.id
_entity.type
_entity.pdbx_description
1 polymer ?
#
loop_
_entity_poly.entity_id
_entity_poly.type
_entity_poly.pdbx_seq_one_letter_code
_entity_poly.pdbx_strand_id
1 'polypeptide(L)'
;MPRAGYQTKLFETGISLPSGFVYRPNFLTEEEENELVEWFADLPFERSFSAEGYEAKRRIVNFGWSYNFETGALIPGPPLPPFLQPLARKIAKWVDIPKARVVEALISEYEPGAAIGWHRDNEQFESIVGISLAGWTRMRLRPLATVGKRNPKDVVSLEVGPRSAYLMQKESRWNYQHSIPKLSALRYS
;
A
#
# COMPACT_ATOMS: atom_id res chain seq x y z
N MET A 1 -27.63 5.70 -1.62
CA MET A 1 -27.57 5.45 -0.16
C MET A 1 -26.21 4.86 0.16
N PRO A 2 -25.34 5.54 0.94
CA PRO A 2 -24.02 5.00 1.25
C PRO A 2 -24.20 3.80 2.20
N ARG A 3 -23.56 2.68 1.88
CA ARG A 3 -23.52 1.50 2.74
C ARG A 3 -22.65 1.79 3.97
N ALA A 4 -23.27 2.27 5.03
CA ALA A 4 -22.70 2.40 6.37
C ALA A 4 -22.49 0.99 6.98
N GLY A 5 -21.48 0.25 6.54
CA GLY A 5 -21.35 -1.13 6.98
C GLY A 5 -19.95 -1.68 7.15
N TYR A 6 -18.92 -0.98 6.67
CA TYR A 6 -17.58 -1.61 6.61
C TYR A 6 -16.75 -1.47 7.89
N GLN A 7 -16.92 -0.40 8.63
CA GLN A 7 -16.26 -0.28 9.94
C GLN A 7 -16.86 -1.26 10.96
N THR A 8 -18.15 -1.51 10.90
CA THR A 8 -18.86 -2.46 11.76
C THR A 8 -18.38 -3.90 11.53
N LYS A 9 -18.13 -4.33 10.29
CA LYS A 9 -17.67 -5.69 9.98
C LYS A 9 -16.27 -6.01 10.51
N LEU A 10 -15.34 -5.04 10.53
CA LEU A 10 -14.02 -5.23 11.13
C LEU A 10 -14.09 -5.50 12.64
N PHE A 11 -15.02 -4.85 13.34
CA PHE A 11 -15.24 -5.06 14.77
C PHE A 11 -16.11 -6.29 15.07
N GLU A 12 -17.02 -6.66 14.16
CA GLU A 12 -17.89 -7.84 14.31
C GLU A 12 -17.16 -9.18 14.05
N THR A 13 -16.07 -9.18 13.28
CA THR A 13 -15.31 -10.41 12.96
C THR A 13 -14.26 -10.78 14.00
N GLY A 14 -14.08 -10.02 15.07
CA GLY A 14 -13.06 -10.30 16.09
C GLY A 14 -11.61 -10.29 15.58
N ILE A 15 -11.36 -9.69 14.42
CA ILE A 15 -10.02 -9.59 13.82
C ILE A 15 -9.22 -8.57 14.63
N SER A 16 -8.18 -9.05 15.33
CA SER A 16 -7.19 -8.18 15.97
C SER A 16 -6.11 -7.83 14.96
N LEU A 17 -6.06 -6.57 14.54
CA LEU A 17 -4.97 -6.05 13.70
C LEU A 17 -3.71 -5.84 14.54
N PRO A 18 -2.51 -5.99 13.93
CA PRO A 18 -1.26 -5.74 14.64
C PRO A 18 -1.17 -4.31 15.18
N SER A 19 -0.48 -4.14 16.29
CA SER A 19 -0.21 -2.81 16.86
C SER A 19 0.45 -1.90 15.83
N GLY A 20 -0.05 -0.67 15.71
CA GLY A 20 0.41 0.31 14.72
C GLY A 20 -0.17 0.14 13.32
N PHE A 21 -1.07 -0.83 13.09
CA PHE A 21 -1.86 -0.89 11.87
C PHE A 21 -3.16 -0.10 12.04
N VAL A 22 -3.40 0.87 11.17
CA VAL A 22 -4.64 1.66 11.14
C VAL A 22 -5.25 1.56 9.75
N TYR A 23 -6.55 1.30 9.67
CA TYR A 23 -7.29 1.30 8.42
C TYR A 23 -8.36 2.40 8.44
N ARG A 24 -8.43 3.17 7.36
CA ARG A 24 -9.39 4.26 7.20
C ARG A 24 -10.15 4.10 5.88
N PRO A 25 -11.39 3.60 5.92
CA PRO A 25 -12.27 3.59 4.75
C PRO A 25 -12.66 5.03 4.39
N ASN A 26 -12.98 5.26 3.12
CA ASN A 26 -13.39 6.57 2.60
C ASN A 26 -12.40 7.70 2.99
N PHE A 27 -11.11 7.40 2.91
CA PHE A 27 -10.05 8.40 3.13
C PHE A 27 -10.06 9.46 2.03
N LEU A 28 -10.37 9.07 0.80
CA LEU A 28 -10.55 9.97 -0.34
C LEU A 28 -12.03 10.12 -0.67
N THR A 29 -12.40 11.25 -1.27
CA THR A 29 -13.68 11.41 -1.94
C THR A 29 -13.67 10.70 -3.28
N GLU A 30 -14.82 10.60 -3.94
CA GLU A 30 -14.92 10.00 -5.27
C GLU A 30 -14.21 10.88 -6.31
N GLU A 31 -14.32 12.19 -6.18
CA GLU A 31 -13.66 13.17 -7.04
C GLU A 31 -12.12 13.06 -6.91
N GLU A 32 -11.60 12.99 -5.69
CA GLU A 32 -10.16 12.81 -5.45
C GLU A 32 -9.64 11.50 -6.03
N GLU A 33 -10.41 10.42 -5.96
CA GLU A 33 -10.06 9.15 -6.58
C GLU A 33 -10.03 9.24 -8.10
N ASN A 34 -11.09 9.80 -8.70
CA ASN A 34 -11.21 9.92 -10.16
C ASN A 34 -10.06 10.75 -10.73
N GLU A 35 -9.74 11.90 -10.12
CA GLU A 35 -8.60 12.72 -10.53
C GLU A 35 -7.27 11.95 -10.48
N LEU A 36 -7.02 11.20 -9.42
CA LEU A 36 -5.79 10.40 -9.29
C LEU A 36 -5.74 9.28 -10.33
N VAL A 37 -6.83 8.55 -10.53
CA VAL A 37 -6.89 7.46 -11.51
C VAL A 37 -6.69 7.98 -12.95
N GLU A 38 -7.25 9.14 -13.27
CA GLU A 38 -7.03 9.81 -14.57
C GLU A 38 -5.55 10.14 -14.77
N TRP A 39 -4.90 10.76 -13.78
CA TRP A 39 -3.45 11.03 -13.83
C TRP A 39 -2.60 9.77 -13.93
N PHE A 40 -3.01 8.69 -13.27
CA PHE A 40 -2.25 7.44 -13.28
C PHE A 40 -2.29 6.73 -14.62
N ALA A 41 -3.37 6.88 -15.40
CA ALA A 41 -3.49 6.25 -16.71
C ALA A 41 -2.38 6.63 -17.69
N ASP A 42 -1.83 7.84 -17.56
CA ASP A 42 -0.78 8.37 -18.43
C ASP A 42 0.64 8.21 -17.87
N LEU A 43 0.81 7.58 -16.71
CA LEU A 43 2.12 7.40 -16.12
C LEU A 43 2.93 6.31 -16.85
N PRO A 44 4.26 6.49 -16.95
CA PRO A 44 5.16 5.52 -17.59
C PRO A 44 5.43 4.32 -16.66
N PHE A 45 4.42 3.49 -16.46
CA PHE A 45 4.55 2.30 -15.63
C PHE A 45 5.52 1.29 -16.20
N GLU A 46 6.45 0.83 -15.36
CA GLU A 46 7.42 -0.19 -15.70
C GLU A 46 7.25 -1.44 -14.83
N ARG A 47 7.58 -2.60 -15.37
CA ARG A 47 7.64 -3.84 -14.61
C ARG A 47 8.97 -3.92 -13.89
N SER A 48 8.91 -4.29 -12.61
CA SER A 48 10.11 -4.57 -11.84
C SER A 48 10.48 -6.04 -11.93
N PHE A 49 11.77 -6.35 -11.77
CA PHE A 49 12.27 -7.70 -11.66
C PHE A 49 12.59 -8.03 -10.20
N SER A 50 12.37 -9.28 -9.80
CA SER A 50 12.88 -9.77 -8.52
C SER A 50 14.39 -9.95 -8.58
N ALA A 51 15.03 -10.13 -7.42
CA ALA A 51 16.47 -10.45 -7.34
C ALA A 51 16.83 -11.75 -8.09
N GLU A 52 15.86 -12.68 -8.21
CA GLU A 52 16.01 -13.94 -8.95
C GLU A 52 15.68 -13.80 -10.44
N GLY A 53 15.43 -12.58 -10.94
CA GLY A 53 15.16 -12.29 -12.35
C GLY A 53 13.71 -12.55 -12.81
N TYR A 54 12.77 -12.82 -11.90
CA TYR A 54 11.37 -12.98 -12.26
C TYR A 54 10.70 -11.61 -12.47
N GLU A 55 10.03 -11.45 -13.59
CA GLU A 55 9.24 -10.25 -13.90
C GLU A 55 8.02 -10.16 -13.00
N ALA A 56 7.85 -9.03 -12.32
CA ALA A 56 6.67 -8.75 -11.52
C ALA A 56 5.47 -8.48 -12.43
N LYS A 57 4.30 -9.04 -12.08
CA LYS A 57 3.07 -8.75 -12.83
C LYS A 57 2.52 -7.35 -12.57
N ARG A 58 2.83 -6.76 -11.42
CA ARG A 58 2.50 -5.37 -11.15
C ARG A 58 3.48 -4.46 -11.88
N ARG A 59 2.99 -3.32 -12.33
CA ARG A 59 3.81 -2.23 -12.87
C ARG A 59 3.94 -1.13 -11.82
N ILE A 60 5.02 -0.38 -11.85
CA ILE A 60 5.32 0.65 -10.85
C ILE A 60 5.84 1.93 -11.50
N VAL A 61 5.57 3.05 -10.84
CA VAL A 61 6.24 4.34 -11.04
C VAL A 61 6.63 4.88 -9.68
N ASN A 62 7.85 5.38 -9.54
CA ASN A 62 8.35 5.92 -8.29
C ASN A 62 8.67 7.41 -8.41
N PHE A 63 8.32 8.17 -7.37
CA PHE A 63 8.65 9.59 -7.20
C PHE A 63 9.26 9.84 -5.82
N GLY A 64 10.16 10.79 -5.74
CA GLY A 64 10.89 11.11 -4.51
C GLY A 64 12.09 10.21 -4.33
N TRP A 65 12.30 9.71 -3.11
CA TRP A 65 13.40 8.80 -2.83
C TRP A 65 13.11 7.41 -3.36
N SER A 66 14.12 6.78 -3.94
CA SER A 66 14.06 5.41 -4.42
C SER A 66 15.16 4.58 -3.80
N TYR A 67 14.94 3.28 -3.67
CA TYR A 67 15.93 2.35 -3.14
C TYR A 67 16.65 1.63 -4.28
N ASN A 68 17.97 1.73 -4.28
CA ASN A 68 18.80 0.96 -5.18
C ASN A 68 19.15 -0.39 -4.55
N PHE A 69 18.64 -1.48 -5.10
CA PHE A 69 18.85 -2.83 -4.57
C PHE A 69 20.29 -3.34 -4.72
N GLU A 70 21.06 -2.79 -5.66
CA GLU A 70 22.46 -3.20 -5.87
C GLU A 70 23.38 -2.59 -4.82
N THR A 71 23.16 -1.30 -4.50
CA THR A 71 24.03 -0.56 -3.56
C THR A 71 23.49 -0.51 -2.13
N GLY A 72 22.23 -0.87 -1.92
CA GLY A 72 21.55 -0.73 -0.63
C GLY A 72 21.30 0.71 -0.21
N ALA A 73 21.41 1.68 -1.10
CA ALA A 73 21.31 3.10 -0.80
C ALA A 73 19.98 3.70 -1.23
N LEU A 74 19.53 4.73 -0.51
CA LEU A 74 18.50 5.64 -1.01
C LEU A 74 19.13 6.60 -2.04
N ILE A 75 18.49 6.69 -3.20
CA ILE A 75 18.87 7.63 -4.28
C ILE A 75 17.72 8.59 -4.55
N PRO A 76 17.99 9.87 -4.85
CA PRO A 76 16.95 10.79 -5.25
C PRO A 76 16.40 10.41 -6.63
N GLY A 77 15.08 10.30 -6.72
CA GLY A 77 14.34 10.12 -7.97
C GLY A 77 13.62 11.41 -8.39
N PRO A 78 12.71 11.35 -9.38
CA PRO A 78 11.90 12.48 -9.78
C PRO A 78 11.11 13.05 -8.58
N PRO A 79 10.97 14.37 -8.45
CA PRO A 79 10.22 14.96 -7.35
C PRO A 79 8.73 14.55 -7.41
N LEU A 80 8.05 14.57 -6.25
CA LEU A 80 6.61 14.33 -6.19
C LEU A 80 5.88 15.32 -7.11
N PRO A 81 5.15 14.85 -8.12
CA PRO A 81 4.49 15.70 -9.10
C PRO A 81 3.36 16.54 -8.46
N PRO A 82 2.96 17.65 -9.11
CA PRO A 82 1.93 18.55 -8.59
C PRO A 82 0.62 17.86 -8.21
N PHE A 83 0.17 16.88 -8.98
CA PHE A 83 -1.08 16.16 -8.73
C PHE A 83 -1.05 15.31 -7.46
N LEU A 84 0.12 14.88 -6.97
CA LEU A 84 0.25 14.17 -5.69
C LEU A 84 0.39 15.10 -4.48
N GLN A 85 0.60 16.40 -4.67
CA GLN A 85 0.79 17.34 -3.56
C GLN A 85 -0.42 17.47 -2.63
N PRO A 86 -1.69 17.48 -3.12
CA PRO A 86 -2.87 17.46 -2.24
C PRO A 86 -2.93 16.19 -1.40
N LEU A 87 -2.69 15.01 -2.00
CA LEU A 87 -2.66 13.74 -1.32
C LEU A 87 -1.55 13.70 -0.25
N ALA A 88 -0.35 14.14 -0.58
CA ALA A 88 0.76 14.21 0.38
C ALA A 88 0.44 15.09 1.60
N ARG A 89 -0.23 16.24 1.40
CA ARG A 89 -0.70 17.08 2.52
C ARG A 89 -1.77 16.38 3.37
N LYS A 90 -2.70 15.67 2.72
CA LYS A 90 -3.77 14.93 3.40
C LYS A 90 -3.22 13.79 4.25
N ILE A 91 -2.25 13.04 3.71
CA ILE A 91 -1.52 11.99 4.42
C ILE A 91 -0.75 12.59 5.61
N ALA A 92 0.05 13.62 5.39
CA ALA A 92 0.85 14.26 6.43
C ALA A 92 0.00 14.73 7.62
N LYS A 93 -1.17 15.33 7.32
CA LYS A 93 -2.15 15.73 8.34
C LYS A 93 -2.74 14.52 9.09
N TRP A 94 -3.02 13.42 8.37
CA TRP A 94 -3.61 12.23 8.99
C TRP A 94 -2.66 11.52 9.94
N VAL A 95 -1.38 11.43 9.56
CA VAL A 95 -0.37 10.72 10.36
C VAL A 95 0.42 11.64 11.30
N ASP A 96 0.02 12.93 11.35
CA ASP A 96 0.59 13.96 12.22
C ASP A 96 2.12 14.14 12.05
N ILE A 97 2.55 14.31 10.79
CA ILE A 97 3.94 14.59 10.44
C ILE A 97 4.04 15.86 9.56
N PRO A 98 5.19 16.56 9.55
CA PRO A 98 5.44 17.60 8.55
C PRO A 98 5.34 17.03 7.12
N LYS A 99 4.71 17.77 6.19
CA LYS A 99 4.57 17.34 4.78
C LYS A 99 5.91 16.98 4.14
N ALA A 100 6.99 17.65 4.50
CA ALA A 100 8.33 17.35 4.02
C ALA A 100 8.85 15.95 4.40
N ARG A 101 8.20 15.25 5.33
CA ARG A 101 8.50 13.86 5.69
C ARG A 101 7.78 12.83 4.81
N VAL A 102 6.89 13.27 3.92
CA VAL A 102 6.37 12.43 2.83
C VAL A 102 7.36 12.49 1.70
N VAL A 103 8.28 11.54 1.66
CA VAL A 103 9.50 11.60 0.86
C VAL A 103 9.49 10.69 -0.36
N GLU A 104 8.57 9.72 -0.41
CA GLU A 104 8.41 8.78 -1.51
C GLU A 104 6.93 8.59 -1.84
N ALA A 105 6.65 8.40 -3.11
CA ALA A 105 5.39 7.88 -3.62
C ALA A 105 5.66 6.78 -4.65
N LEU A 106 5.46 5.54 -4.25
CA LEU A 106 5.49 4.37 -5.12
C LEU A 106 4.08 4.06 -5.60
N ILE A 107 3.79 4.40 -6.86
CA ILE A 107 2.49 4.07 -7.47
C ILE A 107 2.60 2.69 -8.10
N SER A 108 1.73 1.79 -7.68
CA SER A 108 1.64 0.42 -8.18
C SER A 108 0.35 0.21 -8.96
N GLU A 109 0.46 -0.29 -10.16
CA GLU A 109 -0.67 -0.73 -10.97
C GLU A 109 -0.76 -2.26 -10.93
N TYR A 110 -1.94 -2.75 -10.60
CA TYR A 110 -2.26 -4.17 -10.57
C TYR A 110 -3.32 -4.49 -11.60
N GLU A 111 -2.92 -5.07 -12.71
CA GLU A 111 -3.84 -5.65 -13.69
C GLU A 111 -4.53 -6.92 -13.13
N PRO A 112 -5.64 -7.39 -13.73
CA PRO A 112 -6.23 -8.67 -13.38
C PRO A 112 -5.20 -9.81 -13.40
N GLY A 113 -5.15 -10.59 -12.32
CA GLY A 113 -4.18 -11.67 -12.13
C GLY A 113 -2.84 -11.22 -11.50
N ALA A 114 -2.61 -9.92 -11.34
CA ALA A 114 -1.45 -9.43 -10.59
C ALA A 114 -1.60 -9.72 -9.08
N ALA A 115 -0.47 -9.90 -8.43
CA ALA A 115 -0.37 -10.15 -7.00
C ALA A 115 0.96 -9.61 -6.47
N ILE A 116 1.08 -9.46 -5.16
CA ILE A 116 2.38 -9.31 -4.51
C ILE A 116 2.52 -10.37 -3.41
N GLY A 117 3.62 -11.11 -3.45
CA GLY A 117 3.96 -12.14 -2.48
C GLY A 117 4.18 -11.60 -1.07
N TRP A 118 4.49 -12.48 -0.14
CA TRP A 118 4.83 -12.10 1.22
C TRP A 118 6.14 -11.31 1.26
N HIS A 119 6.08 -10.06 1.72
CA HIS A 119 7.24 -9.17 1.83
C HIS A 119 7.08 -8.21 3.01
N ARG A 120 8.13 -7.50 3.30
CA ARG A 120 8.15 -6.24 4.05
C ARG A 120 8.57 -5.15 3.09
N ASP A 121 8.06 -3.95 3.28
CA ASP A 121 8.54 -2.78 2.56
C ASP A 121 9.98 -2.43 2.99
N ASN A 122 10.61 -1.59 2.19
CA ASN A 122 11.97 -1.17 2.43
C ASN A 122 12.15 -0.57 3.83
N GLU A 123 13.14 -1.07 4.57
CA GLU A 123 13.40 -0.71 5.96
C GLU A 123 13.94 0.72 6.17
N GLN A 124 14.26 1.43 5.10
CA GLN A 124 14.64 2.85 5.17
C GLN A 124 13.47 3.77 5.53
N PHE A 125 12.23 3.31 5.39
CA PHE A 125 11.03 4.08 5.71
C PHE A 125 10.38 3.56 6.99
N GLU A 126 10.24 4.44 7.97
CA GLU A 126 9.70 4.10 9.29
C GLU A 126 8.19 3.82 9.24
N SER A 127 7.47 4.58 8.44
CA SER A 127 6.01 4.46 8.30
C SER A 127 5.62 4.32 6.84
N ILE A 128 4.67 3.44 6.57
CA ILE A 128 4.11 3.23 5.23
C ILE A 128 2.62 3.59 5.27
N VAL A 129 2.22 4.45 4.35
CA VAL A 129 0.80 4.71 4.09
C VAL A 129 0.46 4.15 2.72
N GLY A 130 -0.46 3.20 2.69
CA GLY A 130 -1.00 2.70 1.43
C GLY A 130 -2.36 3.32 1.14
N ILE A 131 -2.53 3.79 -0.09
CA ILE A 131 -3.81 4.28 -0.61
C ILE A 131 -4.34 3.26 -1.60
N SER A 132 -5.62 2.93 -1.56
CA SER A 132 -6.24 1.98 -2.49
C SER A 132 -7.21 2.70 -3.40
N LEU A 133 -7.06 2.51 -4.72
CA LEU A 133 -7.86 3.15 -5.75
C LEU A 133 -8.41 2.12 -6.74
N ALA A 134 -9.55 2.44 -7.34
CA ALA A 134 -10.28 1.73 -8.40
C ALA A 134 -10.83 0.35 -7.97
N GLY A 135 -10.05 -0.50 -7.34
CA GLY A 135 -10.44 -1.88 -7.07
C GLY A 135 -10.35 -2.31 -5.60
N TRP A 136 -11.02 -3.40 -5.30
CA TRP A 136 -10.95 -4.09 -4.01
C TRP A 136 -9.81 -5.09 -3.97
N THR A 137 -9.21 -5.24 -2.79
CA THR A 137 -8.25 -6.31 -2.54
C THR A 137 -8.39 -6.86 -1.12
N ARG A 138 -7.79 -8.03 -0.90
CA ARG A 138 -7.62 -8.59 0.43
C ARG A 138 -6.13 -8.50 0.81
N MET A 139 -5.80 -7.58 1.71
CA MET A 139 -4.47 -7.53 2.31
C MET A 139 -4.35 -8.62 3.38
N ARG A 140 -3.26 -9.35 3.36
CA ARG A 140 -2.95 -10.38 4.35
C ARG A 140 -1.71 -9.98 5.14
N LEU A 141 -1.74 -10.19 6.43
CA LEU A 141 -0.65 -9.89 7.37
C LEU A 141 -0.28 -11.16 8.12
N ARG A 142 1.02 -11.44 8.27
CA ARG A 142 1.52 -12.54 9.10
C ARG A 142 2.71 -12.11 9.93
N PRO A 143 2.83 -12.56 11.20
CA PRO A 143 4.01 -12.30 12.02
C PRO A 143 5.27 -12.92 11.40
N LEU A 144 6.41 -12.24 11.48
CA LEU A 144 7.71 -12.79 11.04
C LEU A 144 8.08 -14.08 11.78
N ALA A 145 7.73 -14.18 13.05
CA ALA A 145 7.98 -15.38 13.87
C ALA A 145 7.29 -16.65 13.34
N THR A 146 6.34 -16.52 12.43
CA THR A 146 5.60 -17.63 11.82
C THR A 146 6.06 -17.98 10.40
N VAL A 147 7.04 -17.26 9.87
CA VAL A 147 7.62 -17.54 8.55
C VAL A 147 8.23 -18.95 8.55
N GLY A 148 7.86 -19.76 7.55
CA GLY A 148 8.26 -21.17 7.48
C GLY A 148 7.33 -22.13 8.25
N LYS A 149 6.46 -21.63 9.13
CA LYS A 149 5.45 -22.43 9.83
C LYS A 149 4.12 -22.34 9.07
N ARG A 150 3.51 -23.47 8.75
CA ARG A 150 2.20 -23.52 8.08
C ARG A 150 1.08 -23.47 9.11
N ASN A 151 0.85 -22.31 9.73
CA ASN A 151 -0.32 -22.11 10.57
C ASN A 151 -1.23 -21.03 9.96
N PRO A 152 -2.34 -21.40 9.30
CA PRO A 152 -3.27 -20.43 8.71
C PRO A 152 -3.89 -19.47 9.74
N LYS A 153 -3.94 -19.85 11.02
CA LYS A 153 -4.51 -19.03 12.09
C LYS A 153 -3.67 -17.79 12.41
N ASP A 154 -2.40 -17.78 12.01
CA ASP A 154 -1.51 -16.63 12.24
C ASP A 154 -1.67 -15.55 11.15
N VAL A 155 -2.47 -15.81 10.13
CA VAL A 155 -2.70 -14.85 9.04
C VAL A 155 -3.95 -14.04 9.30
N VAL A 156 -3.75 -12.75 9.51
CA VAL A 156 -4.84 -11.77 9.57
C VAL A 156 -5.13 -11.27 8.16
N SER A 157 -6.40 -11.21 7.79
CA SER A 157 -6.84 -10.71 6.47
C SER A 157 -7.76 -9.52 6.63
N LEU A 158 -7.51 -8.48 5.85
CA LEU A 158 -8.28 -7.24 5.81
C LEU A 158 -8.76 -6.97 4.38
N GLU A 159 -10.05 -6.69 4.21
CA GLU A 159 -10.56 -6.16 2.94
C GLU A 159 -10.23 -4.67 2.81
N VAL A 160 -9.54 -4.32 1.74
CA VAL A 160 -9.10 -2.95 1.42
C VAL A 160 -9.85 -2.49 0.18
N GLY A 161 -10.78 -1.58 0.39
CA GLY A 161 -11.63 -1.03 -0.68
C GLY A 161 -11.03 0.18 -1.38
N PRO A 162 -11.61 0.60 -2.50
CA PRO A 162 -11.25 1.86 -3.15
C PRO A 162 -11.47 3.04 -2.20
N ARG A 163 -10.73 4.12 -2.43
CA ARG A 163 -10.71 5.34 -1.59
C ARG A 163 -10.28 5.14 -0.13
N SER A 164 -9.78 3.98 0.22
CA SER A 164 -9.29 3.72 1.57
C SER A 164 -7.81 3.98 1.72
N ALA A 165 -7.40 4.20 2.97
CA ALA A 165 -6.00 4.27 3.36
C ALA A 165 -5.70 3.29 4.50
N TYR A 166 -4.48 2.79 4.54
CA TYR A 166 -3.95 2.10 5.72
C TYR A 166 -2.58 2.67 6.09
N LEU A 167 -2.27 2.62 7.37
CA LEU A 167 -0.99 3.00 7.94
C LEU A 167 -0.35 1.77 8.56
N MET A 168 0.90 1.53 8.25
CA MET A 168 1.74 0.56 8.93
C MET A 168 2.89 1.28 9.64
N GLN A 169 2.96 1.12 10.95
CA GLN A 169 4.03 1.62 11.81
C GLN A 169 4.20 0.69 13.02
N LYS A 170 5.22 0.91 13.83
CA LYS A 170 5.50 0.10 15.03
C LYS A 170 5.54 -1.40 14.68
N GLU A 171 4.82 -2.22 15.43
CA GLU A 171 4.84 -3.68 15.28
C GLU A 171 4.37 -4.13 13.89
N SER A 172 3.28 -3.56 13.38
CA SER A 172 2.75 -3.90 12.05
C SER A 172 3.76 -3.66 10.93
N ARG A 173 4.63 -2.67 11.08
CA ARG A 173 5.68 -2.30 10.14
C ARG A 173 6.90 -3.21 10.23
N TRP A 174 7.33 -3.55 11.43
CA TRP A 174 8.61 -4.20 11.65
C TRP A 174 8.52 -5.71 11.86
N ASN A 175 7.44 -6.19 12.48
CA ASN A 175 7.29 -7.57 12.89
C ASN A 175 6.33 -8.39 12.02
N TYR A 176 5.79 -7.79 10.94
CA TYR A 176 4.86 -8.46 10.03
C TYR A 176 5.33 -8.39 8.58
N GLN A 177 5.06 -9.46 7.84
CA GLN A 177 4.99 -9.45 6.39
C GLN A 177 3.56 -9.20 5.94
N HIS A 178 3.41 -8.62 4.75
CA HIS A 178 2.11 -8.49 4.11
C HIS A 178 2.13 -8.99 2.68
N SER A 179 0.95 -9.26 2.12
CA SER A 179 0.79 -9.75 0.76
C SER A 179 -0.59 -9.38 0.22
N ILE A 180 -0.70 -9.31 -1.10
CA ILE A 180 -1.95 -9.14 -1.84
C ILE A 180 -2.09 -10.35 -2.76
N PRO A 181 -3.17 -11.15 -2.65
CA PRO A 181 -3.42 -12.27 -3.55
C PRO A 181 -3.76 -11.76 -4.96
N LYS A 182 -3.87 -12.67 -5.91
CA LYS A 182 -4.27 -12.34 -7.27
C LYS A 182 -5.56 -11.53 -7.29
N LEU A 183 -5.54 -10.43 -8.00
CA LEU A 183 -6.69 -9.54 -8.19
C LEU A 183 -7.55 -9.98 -9.36
N SER A 184 -8.85 -9.70 -9.27
CA SER A 184 -9.82 -9.95 -10.34
C SER A 184 -10.09 -8.73 -11.22
N ALA A 185 -9.72 -7.54 -10.77
CA ALA A 185 -9.93 -6.28 -11.46
C ALA A 185 -8.71 -5.37 -11.34
N LEU A 186 -8.65 -4.34 -12.17
CA LEU A 186 -7.63 -3.28 -12.10
C LEU A 186 -7.68 -2.59 -10.73
N ARG A 187 -6.53 -2.32 -10.17
CA ARG A 187 -6.35 -1.59 -8.92
C ARG A 187 -5.05 -0.79 -8.97
N TYR A 188 -5.10 0.40 -8.40
CA TYR A 188 -3.90 1.17 -8.08
C TYR A 188 -3.66 1.24 -6.56
N SER A 189 -2.41 1.40 -6.21
CA SER A 189 -2.02 1.61 -4.82
C SER A 189 -0.83 2.54 -4.74
#